data_2349b600602125baf1242293ca0fa3f8
#
_entry.id   2349b600602125baf1242293ca0fa3f8
#
_cell.length_a   1.000
_cell.length_b   1.000
_cell.length_c   1.000
_cell.angle_alpha   90.00
_cell.angle_beta   90.00
_cell.angle_gamma   90.00
#
_symmetry.space_group_name_H-M   'P 1'
#
loop_
_entity.id
_entity.type
_entity.pdbx_description
1 polymer ?
#
loop_
_entity_poly.entity_id
_entity_poly.type
_entity_poly.pdbx_seq_one_letter_code
_entity_poly.pdbx_strand_id
1 'polypeptide(L)'
;MVSAVILMVVEKPKVNEVAEQLVELPGITEVYSVAGQYDLVAIARVHDNEGIASAVTNRMLKIDGILRTETLIAFRAFSRYNLERMFSVGMEEPSPAGTP
;
A
#
# COMPACT_ATOMS: atom_id res chain seq x y z
N MET A 1 -4.51 4.79 12.00
CA MET A 1 -3.79 4.11 10.91
C MET A 1 -3.72 5.01 9.70
N VAL A 2 -2.59 5.05 9.06
CA VAL A 2 -2.37 5.89 7.89
C VAL A 2 -2.15 5.00 6.69
N SER A 3 -2.79 5.33 5.59
CA SER A 3 -2.64 4.58 4.35
C SER A 3 -1.97 5.47 3.30
N ALA A 4 -1.20 4.87 2.45
CA ALA A 4 -0.56 5.59 1.36
C ALA A 4 -0.55 4.73 0.11
N VAL A 5 -0.62 5.40 -1.02
CA VAL A 5 -0.52 4.75 -2.33
C VAL A 5 0.80 5.22 -2.90
N ILE A 6 1.67 4.29 -3.25
CA ILE A 6 2.99 4.63 -3.74
C ILE A 6 3.12 4.17 -5.18
N LEU A 7 3.29 5.13 -6.06
CA LEU A 7 3.37 4.87 -7.50
C LEU A 7 4.85 4.83 -7.89
N MET A 8 5.23 3.85 -8.69
CA MET A 8 6.65 3.66 -8.98
C MET A 8 6.92 3.41 -10.43
N VAL A 9 8.01 4.00 -10.91
CA VAL A 9 8.57 3.68 -12.20
C VAL A 9 9.78 2.80 -11.92
N VAL A 10 9.85 1.66 -12.58
CA VAL A 10 10.83 0.63 -12.29
C VAL A 10 11.50 0.21 -13.60
N GLU A 11 12.76 -0.20 -13.53
CA GLU A 11 13.42 -0.73 -14.71
C GLU A 11 12.65 -1.94 -15.19
N LYS A 12 12.34 -1.97 -16.48
CA LYS A 12 11.45 -2.98 -17.02
C LYS A 12 11.84 -4.42 -16.67
N PRO A 13 13.09 -4.81 -16.82
CA PRO A 13 13.42 -6.20 -16.53
C PRO A 13 13.32 -6.56 -15.05
N LYS A 14 13.20 -5.56 -14.17
CA LYS A 14 13.21 -5.81 -12.74
C LYS A 14 11.86 -5.68 -12.08
N VAL A 15 10.79 -5.50 -12.87
CA VAL A 15 9.47 -5.24 -12.28
C VAL A 15 9.06 -6.36 -11.33
N ASN A 16 9.16 -7.62 -11.74
CA ASN A 16 8.74 -8.71 -10.88
C ASN A 16 9.62 -8.83 -9.64
N GLU A 17 10.90 -8.69 -9.83
CA GLU A 17 11.84 -8.79 -8.74
C GLU A 17 11.61 -7.71 -7.70
N VAL A 18 11.38 -6.48 -8.16
CA VAL A 18 11.11 -5.38 -7.26
C VAL A 18 9.79 -5.59 -6.53
N ALA A 19 8.76 -6.07 -7.24
CA ALA A 19 7.47 -6.31 -6.61
C ALA A 19 7.60 -7.34 -5.49
N GLU A 20 8.38 -8.39 -5.71
CA GLU A 20 8.56 -9.41 -4.70
C GLU A 20 9.28 -8.87 -3.48
N GLN A 21 10.23 -8.00 -3.68
CA GLN A 21 10.93 -7.39 -2.55
C GLN A 21 10.02 -6.43 -1.80
N LEU A 22 9.16 -5.70 -2.53
CA LEU A 22 8.28 -4.73 -1.90
C LEU A 22 7.29 -5.40 -0.95
N VAL A 23 6.71 -6.53 -1.34
CA VAL A 23 5.71 -7.14 -0.48
C VAL A 23 6.32 -7.69 0.81
N GLU A 24 7.62 -7.81 0.88
CA GLU A 24 8.28 -8.25 2.10
C GLU A 24 8.50 -7.13 3.09
N LEU A 25 8.31 -5.89 2.68
CA LEU A 25 8.57 -4.77 3.56
C LEU A 25 7.45 -4.59 4.57
N PRO A 26 7.79 -4.34 5.83
CA PRO A 26 6.78 -4.08 6.84
C PRO A 26 5.95 -2.87 6.44
N GLY A 27 4.65 -2.98 6.58
CA GLY A 27 3.75 -1.87 6.26
C GLY A 27 3.23 -1.90 4.84
N ILE A 28 3.85 -2.64 3.94
CA ILE A 28 3.35 -2.78 2.59
C ILE A 28 2.38 -3.94 2.58
N THR A 29 1.13 -3.68 2.24
CA THR A 29 0.10 -4.70 2.30
C THR A 29 -0.17 -5.34 0.94
N GLU A 30 0.00 -4.58 -0.13
CA GLU A 30 -0.27 -5.09 -1.47
C GLU A 30 0.61 -4.37 -2.45
N VAL A 31 0.95 -5.06 -3.54
CA VAL A 31 1.70 -4.45 -4.63
C VAL A 31 1.03 -4.91 -5.92
N TYR A 32 0.76 -3.96 -6.79
CA TYR A 32 0.12 -4.23 -8.07
C TYR A 32 1.05 -3.87 -9.21
N SER A 33 1.09 -4.72 -10.21
CA SER A 33 1.74 -4.40 -11.46
C SER A 33 0.69 -3.75 -12.33
N VAL A 34 0.98 -2.59 -12.88
CA VAL A 34 -0.02 -1.80 -13.58
C VAL A 34 0.51 -1.37 -14.94
N ALA A 35 -0.41 -0.95 -15.79
CA ALA A 35 -0.07 -0.41 -17.08
C ALA A 35 -0.34 1.08 -17.06
N GLY A 36 0.48 1.85 -17.75
CA GLY A 36 0.32 3.29 -17.79
C GLY A 36 1.64 3.99 -17.52
N GLN A 37 1.55 5.11 -16.88
CA GLN A 37 2.75 5.91 -16.60
C GLN A 37 3.61 5.31 -15.50
N TYR A 38 3.06 4.39 -14.73
CA TYR A 38 3.80 3.76 -13.64
C TYR A 38 3.83 2.26 -13.87
N ASP A 39 4.77 1.59 -13.25
CA ASP A 39 4.94 0.17 -13.41
C ASP A 39 4.40 -0.62 -12.23
N LEU A 40 4.54 -0.08 -11.04
CA LEU A 40 4.06 -0.73 -9.82
C LEU A 40 3.35 0.27 -8.93
N VAL A 41 2.37 -0.24 -8.21
CA VAL A 41 1.65 0.54 -7.21
C VAL A 41 1.66 -0.26 -5.91
N ALA A 42 2.15 0.32 -4.85
CA ALA A 42 2.18 -0.35 -3.56
C ALA A 42 1.21 0.36 -2.61
N ILE A 43 0.53 -0.43 -1.80
CA ILE A 43 -0.34 0.11 -0.78
C ILE A 43 0.35 -0.09 0.56
N ALA A 44 0.51 0.99 1.29
CA ALA A 44 1.13 0.94 2.60
C ALA A 44 0.10 1.30 3.67
N ARG A 45 0.13 0.59 4.77
CA ARG A 45 -0.72 0.88 5.92
C ARG A 45 0.13 0.78 7.15
N VAL A 46 0.26 1.91 7.83
CA VAL A 46 1.13 2.00 9.00
C VAL A 46 0.44 2.81 10.08
N HIS A 47 1.04 2.87 11.24
CA HIS A 47 0.46 3.55 12.38
C HIS A 47 0.37 5.05 12.19
N ASP A 48 1.40 5.67 11.64
CA ASP A 48 1.47 7.11 11.55
C ASP A 48 2.30 7.53 10.34
N ASN A 49 2.40 8.82 10.14
CA ASN A 49 3.13 9.34 8.99
C ASN A 49 4.60 9.01 9.05
N GLU A 50 5.14 8.87 10.24
CA GLU A 50 6.53 8.51 10.36
C GLU A 50 6.78 7.11 9.83
N GLY A 51 5.80 6.23 10.00
CA GLY A 51 5.88 4.89 9.44
C GLY A 51 5.95 4.90 7.94
N ILE A 52 5.20 5.83 7.31
CA ILE A 52 5.25 5.95 5.85
C ILE A 52 6.65 6.41 5.43
N ALA A 53 7.17 7.41 6.11
CA ALA A 53 8.49 7.92 5.77
C ALA A 53 9.55 6.85 5.93
N SER A 54 9.45 6.07 6.99
CA SER A 54 10.42 5.01 7.24
C SER A 54 10.36 3.94 6.15
N ALA A 55 9.16 3.52 5.79
CA ALA A 55 9.00 2.49 4.77
C ALA A 55 9.54 2.98 3.43
N VAL A 56 9.18 4.20 3.05
CA VAL A 56 9.58 4.72 1.75
C VAL A 56 11.05 5.09 1.75
N THR A 57 11.47 5.89 2.72
CA THR A 57 12.80 6.47 2.68
C THR A 57 13.87 5.47 3.06
N ASN A 58 13.62 4.68 4.09
CA ASN A 58 14.68 3.84 4.62
C ASN A 58 14.71 2.44 4.03
N ARG A 59 13.63 2.01 3.42
CA ARG A 59 13.57 0.64 2.93
C ARG A 59 13.34 0.58 1.44
N MET A 60 12.31 1.28 0.96
CA MET A 60 11.97 1.20 -0.44
C MET A 60 13.06 1.74 -1.34
N LEU A 61 13.67 2.85 -0.94
CA LEU A 61 14.70 3.46 -1.77
C LEU A 61 15.96 2.62 -1.85
N LYS A 62 16.08 1.59 -1.04
CA LYS A 62 17.23 0.72 -1.11
C LYS A 62 17.05 -0.43 -2.08
N ILE A 63 15.87 -0.56 -2.65
CA ILE A 63 15.60 -1.62 -3.60
C ILE A 63 16.15 -1.20 -4.96
N ASP A 64 17.00 -2.04 -5.52
CA ASP A 64 17.60 -1.77 -6.81
C ASP A 64 16.54 -1.91 -7.90
N GLY A 65 16.49 -0.99 -8.81
CA GLY A 65 15.56 -1.05 -9.94
C GLY A 65 14.47 -0.01 -9.88
N ILE A 66 14.23 0.59 -8.74
CA ILE A 66 13.21 1.63 -8.64
C ILE A 66 13.83 2.94 -9.11
N LEU A 67 13.24 3.51 -10.14
CA LEU A 67 13.77 4.73 -10.74
C LEU A 67 13.13 5.98 -10.15
N ARG A 68 11.85 5.91 -9.81
CA ARG A 68 11.14 7.07 -9.31
C ARG A 68 9.93 6.62 -8.53
N THR A 69 9.60 7.33 -7.47
CA THR A 69 8.42 7.02 -6.69
C THR A 69 7.62 8.30 -6.46
N GLU A 70 6.33 8.12 -6.29
CA GLU A 70 5.45 9.21 -5.91
C GLU A 70 4.53 8.65 -4.82
N THR A 71 4.56 9.24 -3.64
CA THR A 71 3.77 8.75 -2.51
C THR A 71 2.58 9.66 -2.29
N LEU A 72 1.41 9.07 -2.30
CA LEU A 72 0.16 9.80 -2.05
C LEU A 72 -0.38 9.35 -0.71
N ILE A 73 -0.44 10.26 0.23
CA ILE A 73 -0.97 9.94 1.55
C ILE A 73 -2.49 10.06 1.49
N ALA A 74 -3.19 9.03 1.92
CA ALA A 74 -4.64 9.04 1.88
C ALA A 74 -5.16 9.78 3.10
N PHE A 75 -6.03 10.75 2.87
CA PHE A 75 -6.67 11.44 3.98
C PHE A 75 -7.79 10.59 4.54
N ARG A 76 -8.54 9.91 3.67
CA ARG A 76 -9.75 9.26 4.10
C ARG A 76 -10.12 8.18 3.09
N ALA A 77 -10.57 7.06 3.58
CA ALA A 77 -11.00 5.98 2.71
C ALA A 77 -12.51 5.94 2.71
N PHE A 78 -13.07 5.82 1.52
CA PHE A 78 -14.51 5.67 1.36
C PHE A 78 -14.74 4.31 0.72
N SER A 79 -15.48 3.45 1.38
CA SER A 79 -15.80 2.17 0.80
C SER A 79 -17.14 1.74 1.36
N ARG A 80 -17.74 0.78 0.66
CA ARG A 80 -19.00 0.26 1.13
C ARG A 80 -18.80 -0.42 2.48
N TYR A 81 -17.64 -1.07 2.65
CA TYR A 81 -17.35 -1.73 3.90
C TYR A 81 -16.13 -1.04 4.48
N ASN A 82 -16.33 -0.34 5.58
CA ASN A 82 -15.26 0.32 6.28
C ASN A 82 -14.40 -0.74 6.95
N LEU A 83 -13.08 -0.65 6.83
CA LEU A 83 -12.21 -1.66 7.37
C LEU A 83 -12.34 -1.83 8.88
N GLU A 84 -12.39 -0.73 9.59
CA GLU A 84 -12.55 -0.83 11.03
C GLU A 84 -13.85 -1.49 11.39
N ARG A 85 -14.88 -1.14 10.67
CA ARG A 85 -16.15 -1.73 10.90
C ARG A 85 -16.16 -3.21 10.59
N MET A 86 -15.46 -3.59 9.54
CA MET A 86 -15.36 -4.99 9.19
C MET A 86 -14.67 -5.78 10.28
N PHE A 87 -13.63 -5.23 10.86
CA PHE A 87 -12.97 -5.91 11.96
C PHE A 87 -13.91 -6.06 13.15
N SER A 88 -14.64 -5.00 13.47
CA SER A 88 -15.58 -5.07 14.56
C SER A 88 -16.67 -6.08 14.30
N VAL A 89 -17.22 -6.05 13.13
CA VAL A 89 -18.27 -6.95 12.77
C VAL A 89 -17.79 -8.37 12.82
N GLY A 90 -16.59 -8.60 12.38
CA GLY A 90 -16.04 -9.93 12.44
C GLY A 90 -15.98 -10.43 13.84
N MET A 91 -15.88 -9.57 14.81
CA MET A 91 -15.80 -10.01 16.17
C MET A 91 -17.15 -10.02 16.82
N GLU A 92 -18.02 -9.16 16.45
CA GLU A 92 -19.34 -9.11 17.07
C GLU A 92 -20.31 -9.94 16.34
N GLU A 93 -20.59 -9.66 15.14
CA GLU A 93 -21.52 -10.39 14.40
C GLU A 93 -21.71 -9.65 13.15
N PRO A 94 -21.95 -10.29 12.16
CA PRO A 94 -22.05 -9.76 10.91
C PRO A 94 -23.24 -8.95 10.81
N SER A 95 -23.16 -7.84 10.69
CA SER A 95 -24.23 -7.09 10.44
C SER A 95 -24.55 -7.11 9.06
N PRO A 96 -25.54 -7.55 8.76
CA PRO A 96 -25.85 -7.67 7.47
C PRO A 96 -25.85 -6.41 6.90
N ALA A 97 -26.20 -5.87 7.47
CA ALA A 97 -26.29 -4.87 6.94
C ALA A 97 -25.21 -4.22 6.81
N GLY A 98 -24.83 -4.51 7.39
CA GLY A 98 -23.90 -3.83 7.33
C GLY A 98 -23.60 -3.50 6.23
N THR A 99 -24.05 -3.83 6.09
CA THR A 99 -23.79 -3.61 5.40
C THR A 99 -24.05 -2.94 4.88
N PRO A 100 -24.06 -2.52 4.48
CA PRO A 100 -24.12 -1.77 4.00
C PRO A 100 -24.12 -1.25 3.60
#